data_c8bc61610ab3b656a622a098a193d2d5
#
_entry.id   c8bc61610ab3b656a622a098a193d2d5
#
_cell.length_a   1.000
_cell.length_b   1.000
_cell.length_c   1.000
_cell.angle_alpha   90.00
_cell.angle_beta   90.00
_cell.angle_gamma   90.00
#
_symmetry.space_group_name_H-M   'P 1'
#
loop_
_entity.id
_entity.type
_entity.pdbx_description
1 polymer ?
#
loop_
_entity_poly.entity_id
_entity_poly.type
_entity_poly.pdbx_seq_one_letter_code
_entity_poly.pdbx_strand_id
1 'polypeptide(L)'
;MDNKINSSAALWNAANEKLTEKIHSQDIGHLIRELKRVHMKSNELYVYCSDCDKALIERVLADYPFTLHFNVTDMPQLKGKTLVHYKSGDLPDELAAMLVLATKYGAYVEPLVSYLDRRFGRTEVELLHSGYFLHMKSFSILSRPSNRIVKRALDLVSAITLSLVAIPIGLLAALAIKLESPGPIFYRQARVGQFNQEFDVIKFRSMRNDAEKNGAQWASKNDARVTRVGRFIRKTRIDELPQLINVFKSEMSLVGPRPEREVFIKELETVIPYYRFRHAVKPGITGLAQVSYPYGASIEDAVWKHKYDIFYIKHQSLLLDIKILLRTVKTVLFGMGR
;
A
#
# COMPACT_ATOMS: atom_id res chain seq x y z
N MET A 1 -9.61 -7.39 -28.18
CA MET A 1 -9.26 -6.95 -26.82
C MET A 1 -8.31 -7.93 -26.12
N ASP A 2 -8.31 -9.19 -26.50
CA ASP A 2 -7.52 -10.27 -25.85
C ASP A 2 -6.00 -10.24 -26.07
N ASN A 3 -5.52 -9.59 -27.14
CA ASN A 3 -4.08 -9.53 -27.44
C ASN A 3 -3.27 -8.55 -26.53
N LYS A 4 -3.93 -7.59 -25.86
CA LYS A 4 -3.25 -6.65 -24.95
C LYS A 4 -3.08 -7.24 -23.54
N ILE A 5 -3.96 -8.14 -23.12
CA ILE A 5 -3.90 -8.79 -21.82
C ILE A 5 -2.77 -9.84 -21.78
N ASN A 6 -2.61 -10.57 -22.89
CA ASN A 6 -1.51 -11.55 -23.00
C ASN A 6 -0.12 -10.91 -23.11
N SER A 7 -0.01 -9.71 -23.72
CA SER A 7 1.28 -8.99 -23.79
C SER A 7 1.70 -8.42 -22.44
N SER A 8 0.77 -7.98 -21.60
CA SER A 8 1.09 -7.49 -20.25
C SER A 8 1.49 -8.62 -19.29
N ALA A 9 0.91 -9.80 -19.42
CA ALA A 9 1.31 -10.98 -18.65
C ALA A 9 2.73 -11.46 -19.05
N ALA A 10 3.08 -11.41 -20.33
CA ALA A 10 4.41 -11.77 -20.83
C ALA A 10 5.48 -10.75 -20.39
N LEU A 11 5.17 -9.45 -20.41
CA LEU A 11 6.06 -8.39 -19.90
C LEU A 11 6.23 -8.48 -18.38
N TRP A 12 5.18 -8.84 -17.66
CA TRP A 12 5.21 -9.11 -16.22
C TRP A 12 6.12 -10.30 -15.89
N ASN A 13 6.02 -11.42 -16.64
CA ASN A 13 6.86 -12.58 -16.43
C ASN A 13 8.35 -12.29 -16.73
N ALA A 14 8.65 -11.54 -17.79
CA ALA A 14 10.02 -11.14 -18.14
C ALA A 14 10.63 -10.13 -17.15
N ALA A 15 9.82 -9.25 -16.59
CA ALA A 15 10.24 -8.33 -15.53
C ALA A 15 10.52 -9.07 -14.21
N ASN A 16 9.68 -10.06 -13.86
CA ASN A 16 9.86 -10.88 -12.68
C ASN A 16 11.09 -11.81 -12.76
N GLU A 17 11.41 -12.41 -13.92
CA GLU A 17 12.64 -13.20 -14.08
C GLU A 17 13.89 -12.36 -13.82
N LYS A 18 13.94 -11.13 -14.31
CA LYS A 18 15.03 -10.19 -14.03
C LYS A 18 15.06 -9.69 -12.58
N LEU A 19 13.91 -9.63 -11.91
CA LEU A 19 13.82 -9.28 -10.49
C LEU A 19 14.34 -10.39 -9.59
N THR A 20 14.02 -11.65 -9.89
CA THR A 20 14.42 -12.83 -9.08
C THR A 20 15.95 -13.00 -9.03
N GLU A 21 16.65 -12.67 -10.10
CA GLU A 21 18.13 -12.70 -10.13
C GLU A 21 18.78 -11.60 -9.27
N LYS A 22 18.11 -10.48 -9.03
CA LYS A 22 18.65 -9.32 -8.29
C LYS A 22 18.39 -9.34 -6.78
N ILE A 23 17.49 -10.20 -6.31
CA ILE A 23 17.00 -10.25 -4.90
C ILE A 23 18.02 -10.90 -3.93
N HIS A 24 19.16 -11.39 -4.39
CA HIS A 24 19.98 -12.37 -3.62
C HIS A 24 20.88 -11.81 -2.52
N SER A 25 20.86 -10.53 -2.10
CA SER A 25 21.86 -10.15 -1.09
C SER A 25 21.51 -9.19 0.07
N GLN A 26 20.43 -8.40 0.06
CA GLN A 26 20.29 -7.40 1.15
C GLN A 26 18.94 -7.30 1.87
N ASP A 27 17.82 -7.78 1.35
CA ASP A 27 16.49 -7.56 1.95
C ASP A 27 15.81 -8.79 2.58
N ILE A 28 16.35 -9.97 2.39
CA ILE A 28 15.90 -11.22 3.05
C ILE A 28 15.86 -11.08 4.57
N GLY A 29 16.72 -10.24 5.15
CA GLY A 29 16.76 -10.00 6.59
C GLY A 29 15.51 -9.30 7.19
N HIS A 30 14.81 -8.48 6.41
CA HIS A 30 13.57 -7.84 6.86
C HIS A 30 12.39 -8.81 6.72
N LEU A 31 12.30 -9.50 5.60
CA LEU A 31 11.28 -10.52 5.34
C LEU A 31 11.36 -11.65 6.39
N ILE A 32 12.56 -12.14 6.68
CA ILE A 32 12.80 -13.16 7.72
C ILE A 32 12.43 -12.64 9.11
N ARG A 33 12.66 -11.36 9.43
CA ARG A 33 12.25 -10.76 10.71
C ARG A 33 10.74 -10.63 10.84
N GLU A 34 10.03 -10.27 9.78
CA GLU A 34 8.55 -10.26 9.78
C GLU A 34 7.98 -11.68 9.87
N LEU A 35 8.55 -12.64 9.16
CA LEU A 35 8.14 -14.04 9.20
C LEU A 35 8.39 -14.69 10.58
N LYS A 36 9.48 -14.36 11.26
CA LYS A 36 9.78 -14.82 12.63
C LYS A 36 8.84 -14.26 13.71
N ARG A 37 8.13 -13.16 13.46
CA ARG A 37 7.13 -12.61 14.39
C ARG A 37 5.79 -13.33 14.37
N VAL A 38 5.53 -14.15 13.39
CA VAL A 38 4.29 -14.92 13.28
C VAL A 38 4.52 -16.33 13.86
N HIS A 39 4.23 -16.51 15.15
CA HIS A 39 4.16 -17.85 15.76
C HIS A 39 3.04 -18.66 15.11
N MET A 40 3.37 -19.54 14.19
CA MET A 40 2.41 -20.33 13.42
C MET A 40 2.19 -21.69 14.09
N LYS A 41 0.96 -21.96 14.54
CA LYS A 41 0.56 -23.26 15.09
C LYS A 41 0.38 -24.36 14.02
N SER A 42 0.20 -24.02 12.76
CA SER A 42 0.16 -24.94 11.63
C SER A 42 0.58 -24.21 10.37
N ASN A 43 1.52 -24.80 9.64
CA ASN A 43 2.01 -24.30 8.35
C ASN A 43 1.25 -24.91 7.17
N GLU A 44 0.33 -25.84 7.40
CA GLU A 44 -0.46 -26.47 6.36
C GLU A 44 -1.58 -25.53 5.89
N LEU A 45 -1.65 -25.33 4.57
CA LEU A 45 -2.68 -24.51 3.93
C LEU A 45 -3.35 -25.31 2.82
N TYR A 46 -4.65 -25.55 2.99
CA TYR A 46 -5.48 -26.27 2.02
C TYR A 46 -6.12 -25.27 1.06
N VAL A 47 -5.68 -25.30 -0.19
CA VAL A 47 -6.05 -24.33 -1.22
C VAL A 47 -6.90 -25.00 -2.29
N TYR A 48 -8.07 -24.41 -2.57
CA TYR A 48 -9.00 -24.87 -3.61
C TYR A 48 -9.03 -23.84 -4.73
N CYS A 49 -8.61 -24.25 -5.90
CA CYS A 49 -8.49 -23.39 -7.08
C CYS A 49 -8.61 -24.24 -8.37
N SER A 50 -8.76 -23.56 -9.51
CA SER A 50 -8.62 -24.22 -10.80
C SER A 50 -7.17 -24.64 -11.04
N ASP A 51 -6.95 -25.63 -11.90
CA ASP A 51 -5.59 -26.15 -12.16
C ASP A 51 -4.67 -25.11 -12.78
N CYS A 52 -5.22 -24.17 -13.57
CA CYS A 52 -4.45 -23.09 -14.18
C CYS A 52 -3.93 -22.07 -13.17
N ASP A 53 -4.54 -21.94 -12.00
CA ASP A 53 -4.15 -20.98 -10.97
C ASP A 53 -3.11 -21.54 -9.97
N LYS A 54 -2.89 -22.86 -9.94
CA LYS A 54 -1.97 -23.49 -8.99
C LYS A 54 -0.57 -22.93 -9.06
N ALA A 55 0.02 -22.86 -10.25
CA ALA A 55 1.38 -22.35 -10.46
C ALA A 55 1.53 -20.88 -10.01
N LEU A 56 0.52 -20.04 -10.22
CA LEU A 56 0.50 -18.66 -9.72
C LEU A 56 0.55 -18.63 -8.18
N ILE A 57 -0.31 -19.43 -7.54
CA ILE A 57 -0.41 -19.47 -6.07
C ILE A 57 0.88 -20.00 -5.46
N GLU A 58 1.45 -21.07 -6.00
CA GLU A 58 2.74 -21.63 -5.57
C GLU A 58 3.85 -20.59 -5.65
N ARG A 59 3.96 -19.89 -6.78
CA ARG A 59 4.95 -18.83 -6.97
C ARG A 59 4.79 -17.70 -5.96
N VAL A 60 3.57 -17.20 -5.75
CA VAL A 60 3.32 -16.07 -4.83
C VAL A 60 3.56 -16.48 -3.39
N LEU A 61 3.30 -17.73 -3.03
CA LEU A 61 3.45 -18.24 -1.67
C LEU A 61 4.77 -18.94 -1.41
N ALA A 62 5.71 -19.00 -2.39
CA ALA A 62 7.00 -19.67 -2.26
C ALA A 62 7.84 -19.15 -1.08
N ASP A 63 7.80 -17.84 -0.82
CA ASP A 63 8.54 -17.20 0.29
C ASP A 63 7.80 -17.27 1.63
N TYR A 64 6.61 -17.88 1.67
CA TYR A 64 5.82 -17.99 2.88
C TYR A 64 6.02 -19.39 3.50
N PRO A 65 5.98 -19.48 4.84
CA PRO A 65 6.22 -20.76 5.52
C PRO A 65 4.95 -21.64 5.49
N PHE A 66 4.38 -21.86 4.31
CA PHE A 66 3.25 -22.75 4.10
C PHE A 66 3.64 -24.05 3.42
N THR A 67 3.08 -25.16 3.89
CA THR A 67 2.96 -26.41 3.15
C THR A 67 1.62 -26.39 2.43
N LEU A 68 1.64 -26.28 1.11
CA LEU A 68 0.41 -26.13 0.30
C LEU A 68 -0.15 -27.49 -0.07
N HIS A 69 -1.45 -27.66 0.13
CA HIS A 69 -2.23 -28.81 -0.27
C HIS A 69 -3.35 -28.36 -1.21
N PHE A 70 -3.28 -28.76 -2.48
CA PHE A 70 -4.26 -28.31 -3.48
C PHE A 70 -5.36 -29.33 -3.70
N ASN A 71 -6.62 -28.84 -3.69
CA ASN A 71 -7.82 -29.57 -4.11
C ASN A 71 -7.99 -30.92 -3.41
N VAL A 72 -7.61 -31.02 -2.15
CA VAL A 72 -7.73 -32.26 -1.35
C VAL A 72 -9.19 -32.51 -1.00
N THR A 73 -9.75 -33.60 -1.46
CA THR A 73 -11.15 -33.98 -1.24
C THR A 73 -11.35 -34.97 -0.09
N ASP A 74 -10.38 -35.80 0.18
CA ASP A 74 -10.41 -36.77 1.27
C ASP A 74 -9.74 -36.22 2.52
N MET A 75 -10.54 -35.76 3.47
CA MET A 75 -10.06 -35.24 4.75
C MET A 75 -10.81 -35.91 5.92
N PRO A 76 -10.11 -36.68 6.75
CA PRO A 76 -10.73 -37.42 7.85
C PRO A 76 -11.33 -36.52 8.95
N GLN A 77 -10.88 -35.27 9.08
CA GLN A 77 -11.38 -34.28 10.05
C GLN A 77 -11.43 -32.88 9.46
N LEU A 78 -12.63 -32.40 9.19
CA LEU A 78 -12.89 -31.05 8.66
C LEU A 78 -13.09 -30.02 9.79
N LYS A 79 -13.60 -30.41 10.93
CA LYS A 79 -13.95 -29.52 12.04
C LYS A 79 -12.74 -28.69 12.50
N GLY A 80 -12.91 -27.37 12.44
CA GLY A 80 -11.87 -26.41 12.88
C GLY A 80 -10.70 -26.21 11.90
N LYS A 81 -10.68 -26.90 10.73
CA LYS A 81 -9.69 -26.63 9.69
C LYS A 81 -10.06 -25.36 8.91
N THR A 82 -9.05 -24.64 8.45
CA THR A 82 -9.23 -23.51 7.53
C THR A 82 -8.96 -23.99 6.10
N LEU A 83 -9.95 -23.85 5.25
CA LEU A 83 -9.89 -24.15 3.83
C LEU A 83 -9.98 -22.83 3.07
N VAL A 84 -9.06 -22.57 2.18
CA VAL A 84 -9.07 -21.33 1.41
C VAL A 84 -9.36 -21.60 -0.06
N HIS A 85 -10.17 -20.75 -0.68
CA HIS A 85 -10.47 -20.86 -2.10
C HIS A 85 -9.96 -19.63 -2.88
N TYR A 86 -9.60 -19.86 -4.12
CA TYR A 86 -9.21 -18.79 -5.04
C TYR A 86 -10.14 -18.78 -6.24
N LYS A 87 -10.67 -17.59 -6.62
CA LYS A 87 -11.65 -17.41 -7.70
C LYS A 87 -12.80 -18.43 -7.64
N SER A 88 -13.66 -18.29 -6.64
CA SER A 88 -14.76 -19.26 -6.40
C SER A 88 -15.66 -19.53 -7.61
N GLY A 89 -15.79 -18.59 -8.55
CA GLY A 89 -16.56 -18.76 -9.79
C GLY A 89 -15.88 -19.64 -10.85
N ASP A 90 -14.58 -19.91 -10.69
CA ASP A 90 -13.79 -20.73 -11.63
C ASP A 90 -13.51 -22.14 -11.06
N LEU A 91 -14.08 -22.44 -9.86
CA LEU A 91 -13.92 -23.75 -9.25
C LEU A 91 -14.76 -24.79 -9.96
N PRO A 92 -14.25 -26.03 -10.17
CA PRO A 92 -15.08 -27.16 -10.54
C PRO A 92 -16.25 -27.39 -9.56
N ASP A 93 -17.43 -27.73 -10.07
CA ASP A 93 -18.63 -27.89 -9.26
C ASP A 93 -18.45 -28.89 -8.10
N GLU A 94 -17.67 -29.94 -8.29
CA GLU A 94 -17.35 -30.93 -7.25
C GLU A 94 -16.58 -30.29 -6.08
N LEU A 95 -15.59 -29.45 -6.36
CA LEU A 95 -14.82 -28.76 -5.32
C LEU A 95 -15.66 -27.69 -4.62
N ALA A 96 -16.50 -26.97 -5.36
CA ALA A 96 -17.40 -25.99 -4.79
C ALA A 96 -18.42 -26.67 -3.83
N ALA A 97 -19.02 -27.79 -4.25
CA ALA A 97 -19.92 -28.57 -3.42
C ALA A 97 -19.22 -29.13 -2.17
N MET A 98 -17.99 -29.60 -2.31
CA MET A 98 -17.20 -30.09 -1.19
C MET A 98 -16.91 -28.98 -0.17
N LEU A 99 -16.56 -27.75 -0.59
CA LEU A 99 -16.35 -26.62 0.30
C LEU A 99 -17.62 -26.22 1.07
N VAL A 100 -18.78 -26.25 0.39
CA VAL A 100 -20.09 -26.04 1.04
C VAL A 100 -20.34 -27.12 2.08
N LEU A 101 -20.08 -28.37 1.76
CA LEU A 101 -20.24 -29.50 2.69
C LEU A 101 -19.26 -29.37 3.88
N ALA A 102 -18.01 -29.00 3.61
CA ALA A 102 -17.00 -28.77 4.65
C ALA A 102 -17.44 -27.72 5.68
N THR A 103 -18.09 -26.65 5.22
CA THR A 103 -18.68 -25.62 6.11
C THR A 103 -19.74 -26.24 7.04
N LYS A 104 -20.58 -27.12 6.51
CA LYS A 104 -21.58 -27.84 7.31
C LYS A 104 -20.95 -28.71 8.41
N TYR A 105 -19.76 -29.24 8.17
CA TYR A 105 -19.01 -30.03 9.14
C TYR A 105 -18.06 -29.20 10.03
N GLY A 106 -18.18 -27.87 10.01
CA GLY A 106 -17.48 -26.98 10.94
C GLY A 106 -16.07 -26.58 10.48
N ALA A 107 -15.75 -26.69 9.19
CA ALA A 107 -14.57 -26.05 8.62
C ALA A 107 -14.81 -24.56 8.41
N TYR A 108 -13.72 -23.76 8.50
CA TYR A 108 -13.72 -22.35 8.13
C TYR A 108 -13.34 -22.23 6.66
N VAL A 109 -14.28 -21.82 5.82
CA VAL A 109 -14.05 -21.62 4.38
C VAL A 109 -14.00 -20.14 4.07
N GLU A 110 -12.90 -19.66 3.49
CA GLU A 110 -12.71 -18.25 3.16
C GLU A 110 -11.85 -18.04 1.89
N PRO A 111 -11.95 -16.86 1.24
CA PRO A 111 -11.08 -16.54 0.12
C PRO A 111 -9.61 -16.49 0.52
N LEU A 112 -8.71 -17.06 -0.29
CA LEU A 112 -7.27 -17.09 -0.07
C LEU A 112 -6.69 -15.70 0.23
N VAL A 113 -7.04 -14.70 -0.58
CA VAL A 113 -6.53 -13.33 -0.38
C VAL A 113 -6.98 -12.75 0.96
N SER A 114 -8.20 -13.04 1.41
CA SER A 114 -8.70 -12.57 2.71
C SER A 114 -8.00 -13.25 3.89
N TYR A 115 -7.68 -14.53 3.75
CA TYR A 115 -6.87 -15.27 4.71
C TYR A 115 -5.47 -14.65 4.85
N LEU A 116 -4.81 -14.39 3.72
CA LEU A 116 -3.48 -13.77 3.70
C LEU A 116 -3.49 -12.35 4.27
N ASP A 117 -4.49 -11.54 3.91
CA ASP A 117 -4.68 -10.19 4.45
C ASP A 117 -4.71 -10.19 5.97
N ARG A 118 -5.54 -11.06 6.56
CA ARG A 118 -5.70 -11.18 8.01
C ARG A 118 -4.42 -11.67 8.68
N ARG A 119 -3.68 -12.56 8.03
CA ARG A 119 -2.47 -13.16 8.58
C ARG A 119 -1.27 -12.22 8.53
N PHE A 120 -1.10 -11.47 7.45
CA PHE A 120 0.10 -10.68 7.18
C PHE A 120 -0.11 -9.16 7.27
N GLY A 121 -1.34 -8.69 7.36
CA GLY A 121 -1.63 -7.25 7.41
C GLY A 121 -1.30 -6.50 6.11
N ARG A 122 -1.28 -7.22 4.98
CA ARG A 122 -1.06 -6.71 3.63
C ARG A 122 -1.76 -7.61 2.62
N THR A 123 -2.08 -7.08 1.45
CA THR A 123 -2.76 -7.81 0.37
C THR A 123 -1.74 -8.27 -0.67
N GLU A 124 -1.79 -9.55 -1.04
CA GLU A 124 -0.96 -10.07 -2.13
C GLU A 124 -1.56 -9.65 -3.48
N VAL A 125 -1.01 -8.56 -4.04
CA VAL A 125 -1.56 -7.88 -5.23
C VAL A 125 -1.50 -8.74 -6.49
N GLU A 126 -0.59 -9.70 -6.56
CA GLU A 126 -0.47 -10.65 -7.66
C GLU A 126 -1.64 -11.65 -7.71
N LEU A 127 -2.31 -11.88 -6.58
CA LEU A 127 -3.50 -12.71 -6.47
C LEU A 127 -4.81 -11.93 -6.68
N LEU A 128 -4.73 -10.61 -6.95
CA LEU A 128 -5.92 -9.80 -7.19
C LEU A 128 -6.55 -10.16 -8.53
N HIS A 129 -7.86 -10.26 -8.53
CA HIS A 129 -8.69 -10.49 -9.71
C HIS A 129 -9.99 -9.68 -9.61
N SER A 130 -10.74 -9.54 -10.70
CA SER A 130 -11.98 -8.74 -10.73
C SER A 130 -12.99 -9.17 -9.66
N GLY A 131 -13.17 -10.47 -9.45
CA GLY A 131 -14.07 -11.01 -8.43
C GLY A 131 -13.68 -10.57 -7.00
N TYR A 132 -12.39 -10.33 -6.72
CA TYR A 132 -11.96 -9.81 -5.43
C TYR A 132 -12.62 -8.46 -5.12
N PHE A 133 -12.72 -7.57 -6.10
CA PHE A 133 -13.32 -6.24 -5.93
C PHE A 133 -14.85 -6.27 -5.98
N LEU A 134 -15.44 -7.15 -6.81
CA LEU A 134 -16.89 -7.22 -7.03
C LEU A 134 -17.64 -7.90 -5.88
N HIS A 135 -17.07 -8.95 -5.29
CA HIS A 135 -17.75 -9.77 -4.29
C HIS A 135 -17.42 -9.43 -2.85
N MET A 136 -16.48 -8.52 -2.60
CA MET A 136 -16.04 -8.21 -1.25
C MET A 136 -16.83 -7.06 -0.62
N LYS A 137 -17.68 -7.36 0.34
CA LYS A 137 -18.34 -6.36 1.21
C LYS A 137 -17.35 -5.51 2.02
N SER A 138 -16.06 -5.84 1.99
CA SER A 138 -15.02 -5.23 2.82
C SER A 138 -14.65 -3.81 2.43
N PHE A 139 -14.96 -3.38 1.20
CA PHE A 139 -14.79 -1.98 0.81
C PHE A 139 -15.91 -1.08 1.36
N SER A 140 -16.38 -1.39 2.55
CA SER A 140 -17.56 -0.77 3.18
C SER A 140 -17.45 0.73 3.38
N ILE A 141 -16.22 1.25 3.51
CA ILE A 141 -16.03 2.69 3.68
C ILE A 141 -16.32 3.47 2.40
N LEU A 142 -16.10 2.86 1.24
CA LEU A 142 -16.44 3.48 -0.04
C LEU A 142 -17.95 3.58 -0.23
N SER A 143 -18.71 2.65 0.35
CA SER A 143 -20.17 2.55 0.20
C SER A 143 -20.97 3.21 1.32
N ARG A 144 -20.38 3.49 2.50
CA ARG A 144 -21.08 4.05 3.67
C ARG A 144 -20.81 5.54 3.87
N PRO A 145 -21.77 6.44 3.58
CA PRO A 145 -21.59 7.88 3.74
C PRO A 145 -21.24 8.29 5.18
N SER A 146 -21.83 7.63 6.20
CA SER A 146 -21.54 7.89 7.61
C SER A 146 -20.06 7.74 7.93
N ASN A 147 -19.40 6.71 7.42
CA ASN A 147 -17.98 6.49 7.66
C ASN A 147 -17.10 7.58 7.05
N ARG A 148 -17.52 8.14 5.89
CA ARG A 148 -16.80 9.27 5.26
C ARG A 148 -16.93 10.54 6.07
N ILE A 149 -18.12 10.82 6.64
CA ILE A 149 -18.36 12.00 7.49
C ILE A 149 -17.51 11.90 8.76
N VAL A 150 -17.54 10.76 9.45
CA VAL A 150 -16.77 10.56 10.68
C VAL A 150 -15.25 10.62 10.40
N LYS A 151 -14.80 10.01 9.30
CA LYS A 151 -13.40 10.12 8.84
C LYS A 151 -13.02 11.59 8.59
N ARG A 152 -13.87 12.34 7.91
CA ARG A 152 -13.63 13.75 7.62
C ARG A 152 -13.56 14.60 8.89
N ALA A 153 -14.43 14.35 9.85
CA ALA A 153 -14.41 15.02 11.15
C ALA A 153 -13.09 14.73 11.90
N LEU A 154 -12.64 13.47 11.92
CA LEU A 154 -11.36 13.07 12.51
C LEU A 154 -10.18 13.79 11.81
N ASP A 155 -10.16 13.83 10.47
CA ASP A 155 -9.12 14.51 9.70
C ASP A 155 -9.05 16.00 10.07
N LEU A 156 -10.22 16.68 10.14
CA LEU A 156 -10.27 18.12 10.45
C LEU A 156 -9.84 18.43 11.89
N VAL A 157 -10.39 17.69 12.87
CA VAL A 157 -10.01 17.87 14.28
C VAL A 157 -8.51 17.66 14.48
N SER A 158 -7.98 16.58 13.91
CA SER A 158 -6.55 16.29 14.02
C SER A 158 -5.70 17.31 13.24
N ALA A 159 -6.14 17.78 12.07
CA ALA A 159 -5.42 18.80 11.30
C ALA A 159 -5.40 20.14 12.05
N ILE A 160 -6.49 20.55 12.70
CA ILE A 160 -6.55 21.76 13.55
C ILE A 160 -5.56 21.62 14.71
N THR A 161 -5.61 20.50 15.43
CA THR A 161 -4.71 20.26 16.58
C THR A 161 -3.23 20.27 16.13
N LEU A 162 -2.90 19.61 15.02
CA LEU A 162 -1.55 19.61 14.48
C LEU A 162 -1.11 20.99 13.99
N SER A 163 -2.03 21.82 13.49
CA SER A 163 -1.72 23.18 13.02
C SER A 163 -1.22 24.10 14.13
N LEU A 164 -1.67 23.90 15.37
CA LEU A 164 -1.19 24.67 16.53
C LEU A 164 0.34 24.55 16.72
N VAL A 165 0.89 23.36 16.45
CA VAL A 165 2.33 23.09 16.51
C VAL A 165 3.01 23.36 15.17
N ALA A 166 2.33 23.03 14.06
CA ALA A 166 2.89 23.17 12.72
C ALA A 166 3.11 24.63 12.29
N ILE A 167 2.25 25.58 12.71
CA ILE A 167 2.39 26.98 12.33
C ILE A 167 3.67 27.60 12.87
N PRO A 168 4.00 27.59 14.17
CA PRO A 168 5.24 28.18 14.66
C PRO A 168 6.49 27.52 14.07
N ILE A 169 6.50 26.18 13.95
CA ILE A 169 7.60 25.45 13.32
C ILE A 169 7.71 25.82 11.83
N GLY A 170 6.58 25.94 11.14
CA GLY A 170 6.51 26.31 9.74
C GLY A 170 7.03 27.72 9.47
N LEU A 171 6.75 28.69 10.35
CA LEU A 171 7.29 30.07 10.26
C LEU A 171 8.79 30.08 10.38
N LEU A 172 9.37 29.33 11.33
CA LEU A 172 10.82 29.18 11.46
C LEU A 172 11.45 28.52 10.23
N ALA A 173 10.83 27.47 9.71
CA ALA A 173 11.28 26.80 8.49
C ALA A 173 11.22 27.74 7.28
N ALA A 174 10.13 28.51 7.13
CA ALA A 174 9.97 29.49 6.06
C ALA A 174 11.06 30.56 6.09
N LEU A 175 11.37 31.08 7.27
CA LEU A 175 12.47 32.05 7.47
C LEU A 175 13.82 31.43 7.08
N ALA A 176 14.13 30.22 7.57
CA ALA A 176 15.37 29.52 7.25
C ALA A 176 15.55 29.28 5.75
N ILE A 177 14.46 28.84 5.06
CA ILE A 177 14.45 28.64 3.60
C ILE A 177 14.73 29.96 2.86
N LYS A 178 14.14 31.06 3.31
CA LYS A 178 14.29 32.37 2.66
C LYS A 178 15.69 32.95 2.85
N LEU A 179 16.29 32.68 4.00
CA LEU A 179 17.66 33.10 4.31
C LEU A 179 18.72 32.28 3.56
N GLU A 180 18.44 30.99 3.31
CA GLU A 180 19.41 30.11 2.62
C GLU A 180 19.50 30.42 1.11
N SER A 181 18.35 30.68 0.45
CA SER A 181 18.35 30.86 -1.00
C SER A 181 17.18 31.71 -1.50
N PRO A 182 17.35 32.51 -2.58
CA PRO A 182 16.28 33.29 -3.18
C PRO A 182 15.19 32.35 -3.79
N GLY A 183 13.94 32.84 -3.84
CA GLY A 183 12.83 32.14 -4.46
C GLY A 183 11.64 31.89 -3.53
N PRO A 184 10.65 31.11 -3.96
CA PRO A 184 9.42 30.85 -3.20
C PRO A 184 9.72 29.96 -1.98
N ILE A 185 8.95 30.17 -0.89
CA ILE A 185 9.01 29.34 0.33
C ILE A 185 8.32 28.00 0.10
N PHE A 186 7.20 28.03 -0.61
CA PHE A 186 6.40 26.84 -0.93
C PHE A 186 6.74 26.31 -2.30
N TYR A 187 6.72 24.98 -2.41
CA TYR A 187 6.78 24.23 -3.65
C TYR A 187 5.44 23.51 -3.86
N ARG A 188 4.90 23.58 -5.07
CA ARG A 188 3.69 22.90 -5.46
C ARG A 188 4.03 21.85 -6.52
N GLN A 189 3.41 20.69 -6.41
CA GLN A 189 3.63 19.60 -7.35
C GLN A 189 2.32 18.88 -7.63
N ALA A 190 1.95 18.78 -8.92
CA ALA A 190 0.80 18.01 -9.35
C ALA A 190 0.96 16.54 -8.96
N ARG A 191 -0.06 15.99 -8.34
CA ARG A 191 -0.18 14.61 -7.90
C ARG A 191 -1.58 14.09 -8.18
N VAL A 192 -1.70 12.77 -8.32
CA VAL A 192 -2.99 12.12 -8.51
C VAL A 192 -3.64 11.84 -7.16
N GLY A 193 -4.86 12.34 -7.01
CA GLY A 193 -5.70 12.18 -5.84
C GLY A 193 -6.84 11.20 -6.04
N GLN A 194 -7.91 11.39 -5.23
CA GLN A 194 -9.09 10.55 -5.27
C GLN A 194 -9.75 10.57 -6.66
N PHE A 195 -10.21 9.41 -7.13
CA PHE A 195 -10.88 9.23 -8.44
C PHE A 195 -10.03 9.67 -9.63
N ASN A 196 -8.69 9.54 -9.50
CA ASN A 196 -7.70 9.97 -10.50
C ASN A 196 -7.73 11.47 -10.82
N GLN A 197 -8.24 12.31 -9.92
CA GLN A 197 -8.22 13.75 -10.10
C GLN A 197 -6.87 14.33 -9.66
N GLU A 198 -6.28 15.14 -10.51
CA GLU A 198 -5.03 15.81 -10.14
C GLU A 198 -5.27 16.96 -9.17
N PHE A 199 -4.32 17.17 -8.27
CA PHE A 199 -4.28 18.30 -7.33
C PHE A 199 -2.83 18.67 -7.02
N ASP A 200 -2.61 19.87 -6.53
CA ASP A 200 -1.29 20.34 -6.14
C ASP A 200 -0.98 20.02 -4.69
N VAL A 201 -0.03 19.12 -4.44
CA VAL A 201 0.54 18.92 -3.11
C VAL A 201 1.41 20.12 -2.76
N ILE A 202 1.15 20.73 -1.60
CA ILE A 202 1.88 21.91 -1.10
C ILE A 202 2.94 21.44 -0.09
N LYS A 203 4.21 21.84 -0.33
CA LYS A 203 5.34 21.52 0.56
C LYS A 203 6.19 22.76 0.79
N PHE A 204 7.04 22.74 1.83
CA PHE A 204 8.15 23.67 1.89
C PHE A 204 9.20 23.30 0.83
N ARG A 205 9.80 24.35 0.23
CA ARG A 205 10.90 24.14 -0.71
C ARG A 205 12.10 23.56 0.03
N SER A 206 12.51 22.38 -0.39
CA SER A 206 13.67 21.65 0.16
C SER A 206 14.78 21.41 -0.87
N MET A 207 14.56 21.84 -2.12
CA MET A 207 15.49 21.70 -3.23
C MET A 207 15.74 23.05 -3.89
N ARG A 208 16.82 23.14 -4.69
CA ARG A 208 17.12 24.31 -5.51
C ARG A 208 16.01 24.54 -6.55
N ASN A 209 15.86 25.79 -7.01
CA ASN A 209 14.81 26.19 -7.94
C ASN A 209 14.89 25.47 -9.30
N ASP A 210 16.08 25.01 -9.69
CA ASP A 210 16.36 24.31 -10.94
C ASP A 210 16.33 22.78 -10.82
N ALA A 211 15.85 22.24 -9.70
CA ALA A 211 15.89 20.82 -9.38
C ALA A 211 15.16 19.90 -10.38
N GLU A 212 14.17 20.41 -11.10
CA GLU A 212 13.37 19.66 -12.08
C GLU A 212 13.62 20.04 -13.54
N LYS A 213 14.71 20.77 -13.86
CA LYS A 213 15.03 21.12 -15.24
C LYS A 213 15.14 19.91 -16.19
N ASN A 214 15.56 18.76 -15.68
CA ASN A 214 15.72 17.51 -16.43
C ASN A 214 14.48 16.59 -16.31
N GLY A 215 13.32 17.13 -15.97
CA GLY A 215 12.09 16.37 -15.84
C GLY A 215 11.90 15.69 -14.47
N ALA A 216 10.86 14.84 -14.42
CA ALA A 216 10.49 14.11 -13.22
C ALA A 216 11.50 13.01 -12.91
N GLN A 217 12.08 13.04 -11.73
CA GLN A 217 13.01 12.03 -11.25
C GLN A 217 12.62 11.56 -9.85
N TRP A 218 12.83 10.28 -9.58
CA TRP A 218 12.68 9.74 -8.24
C TRP A 218 13.77 10.31 -7.34
N ALA A 219 13.44 10.58 -6.07
CA ALA A 219 14.42 11.11 -5.13
C ALA A 219 15.43 10.02 -4.74
N SER A 220 16.71 10.32 -4.87
CA SER A 220 17.80 9.45 -4.43
C SER A 220 18.21 9.74 -2.98
N LYS A 221 18.92 8.77 -2.34
CA LYS A 221 19.34 8.89 -0.93
C LYS A 221 20.25 10.10 -0.66
N ASN A 222 21.11 10.45 -1.63
CA ASN A 222 22.04 11.60 -1.56
C ASN A 222 21.81 12.57 -2.71
N ASP A 223 20.58 13.05 -2.86
CA ASP A 223 20.19 13.94 -3.94
C ASP A 223 20.87 15.30 -3.84
N ALA A 224 21.78 15.59 -4.79
CA ALA A 224 22.56 16.84 -4.83
C ALA A 224 21.69 18.10 -5.03
N ARG A 225 20.41 17.94 -5.42
CA ARG A 225 19.46 19.05 -5.59
C ARG A 225 18.95 19.59 -4.25
N VAL A 226 19.13 18.84 -3.15
CA VAL A 226 18.62 19.18 -1.82
C VAL A 226 19.52 20.21 -1.14
N THR A 227 18.93 21.32 -0.65
CA THR A 227 19.64 22.36 0.11
C THR A 227 20.03 21.89 1.52
N ARG A 228 20.82 22.65 2.26
CA ARG A 228 21.21 22.30 3.65
C ARG A 228 20.00 22.35 4.58
N VAL A 229 19.23 23.43 4.56
CA VAL A 229 17.94 23.55 5.28
C VAL A 229 16.98 22.48 4.78
N GLY A 230 16.91 22.27 3.46
CA GLY A 230 16.10 21.24 2.83
C GLY A 230 16.39 19.84 3.37
N ARG A 231 17.65 19.50 3.61
CA ARG A 231 18.05 18.22 4.20
C ARG A 231 17.50 18.03 5.60
N PHE A 232 17.58 19.09 6.42
CA PHE A 232 17.05 19.08 7.78
C PHE A 232 15.52 18.93 7.80
N ILE A 233 14.79 19.78 7.04
CA ILE A 233 13.32 19.75 7.04
C ILE A 233 12.76 18.45 6.43
N ARG A 234 13.45 17.83 5.46
CA ARG A 234 13.08 16.51 4.92
C ARG A 234 13.32 15.38 5.93
N LYS A 235 14.44 15.43 6.66
CA LYS A 235 14.75 14.43 7.70
C LYS A 235 13.72 14.46 8.84
N THR A 236 13.23 15.66 9.18
CA THR A 236 12.24 15.88 10.25
C THR A 236 10.80 15.89 9.77
N ARG A 237 10.56 15.70 8.45
CA ARG A 237 9.24 15.79 7.81
C ARG A 237 8.53 17.15 7.94
N ILE A 238 9.26 18.17 8.35
CA ILE A 238 8.76 19.56 8.42
C ILE A 238 8.36 20.07 7.03
N ASP A 239 9.05 19.60 5.97
CA ASP A 239 8.73 19.95 4.58
C ASP A 239 7.32 19.57 4.16
N GLU A 240 6.69 18.61 4.83
CA GLU A 240 5.34 18.13 4.51
C GLU A 240 4.22 18.81 5.33
N LEU A 241 4.56 19.65 6.33
CA LEU A 241 3.56 20.37 7.15
C LEU A 241 2.56 21.22 6.34
N PRO A 242 2.97 21.91 5.22
CA PRO A 242 1.99 22.65 4.42
C PRO A 242 0.91 21.79 3.77
N GLN A 243 1.06 20.46 3.71
CA GLN A 243 0.00 19.56 3.21
C GLN A 243 -1.25 19.57 4.10
N LEU A 244 -1.19 20.08 5.34
CA LEU A 244 -2.38 20.34 6.15
C LEU A 244 -3.37 21.27 5.41
N ILE A 245 -2.89 22.18 4.57
CA ILE A 245 -3.73 23.01 3.70
C ILE A 245 -4.53 22.12 2.73
N ASN A 246 -3.90 21.10 2.15
CA ASN A 246 -4.60 20.15 1.26
C ASN A 246 -5.66 19.33 2.03
N VAL A 247 -5.40 19.02 3.32
CA VAL A 247 -6.41 18.37 4.18
C VAL A 247 -7.58 19.31 4.41
N PHE A 248 -7.37 20.58 4.74
CA PHE A 248 -8.44 21.55 4.89
C PHE A 248 -9.26 21.75 3.61
N LYS A 249 -8.61 21.76 2.45
CA LYS A 249 -9.25 21.81 1.13
C LYS A 249 -9.98 20.53 0.73
N SER A 250 -9.89 19.46 1.54
CA SER A 250 -10.48 18.16 1.21
C SER A 250 -9.83 17.40 0.03
N GLU A 251 -8.68 17.86 -0.43
CA GLU A 251 -7.87 17.20 -1.47
C GLU A 251 -7.12 15.98 -0.90
N MET A 252 -6.77 16.05 0.38
CA MET A 252 -6.09 14.99 1.12
C MET A 252 -6.82 14.63 2.42
N SER A 253 -6.45 13.49 2.98
CA SER A 253 -6.72 13.03 4.34
C SER A 253 -5.42 13.03 5.14
N LEU A 254 -5.48 12.91 6.46
CA LEU A 254 -4.27 12.65 7.25
C LEU A 254 -3.71 11.26 6.97
N VAL A 255 -4.59 10.25 6.88
CA VAL A 255 -4.22 8.86 6.65
C VAL A 255 -4.82 8.37 5.33
N GLY A 256 -3.96 7.86 4.45
CA GLY A 256 -4.32 7.31 3.14
C GLY A 256 -3.09 6.89 2.34
N PRO A 257 -3.26 6.32 1.15
CA PRO A 257 -2.17 6.07 0.22
C PRO A 257 -1.40 7.35 -0.11
N ARG A 258 -0.07 7.26 -0.22
CA ARG A 258 0.74 8.43 -0.58
C ARG A 258 0.47 8.84 -2.03
N PRO A 259 0.18 10.12 -2.34
CA PRO A 259 -0.11 10.55 -3.70
C PRO A 259 1.15 10.51 -4.58
N GLU A 260 1.01 9.95 -5.79
CA GLU A 260 2.08 9.81 -6.77
C GLU A 260 1.87 10.73 -7.98
N ARG A 261 2.92 10.95 -8.76
CA ARG A 261 2.89 11.71 -10.02
C ARG A 261 2.31 10.82 -11.12
N GLU A 262 1.48 11.39 -12.00
CA GLU A 262 0.87 10.66 -13.10
C GLU A 262 1.92 9.98 -14.01
N VAL A 263 3.09 10.61 -14.19
CA VAL A 263 4.19 10.02 -14.99
C VAL A 263 4.63 8.67 -14.43
N PHE A 264 4.77 8.55 -13.10
CA PHE A 264 5.15 7.29 -12.46
C PHE A 264 3.98 6.31 -12.40
N ILE A 265 2.74 6.79 -12.24
CA ILE A 265 1.56 5.93 -12.23
C ILE A 265 1.41 5.21 -13.57
N LYS A 266 1.61 5.91 -14.69
CA LYS A 266 1.56 5.32 -16.03
C LYS A 266 2.57 4.19 -16.23
N GLU A 267 3.75 4.32 -15.66
CA GLU A 267 4.76 3.26 -15.67
C GLU A 267 4.35 2.09 -14.77
N LEU A 268 3.95 2.40 -13.54
CA LEU A 268 3.64 1.39 -12.53
C LEU A 268 2.38 0.58 -12.84
N GLU A 269 1.35 1.18 -13.46
CA GLU A 269 0.12 0.47 -13.83
C GLU A 269 0.33 -0.57 -14.93
N THR A 270 1.44 -0.49 -15.69
CA THR A 270 1.78 -1.51 -16.71
C THR A 270 2.31 -2.78 -16.08
N VAL A 271 2.87 -2.69 -14.86
CA VAL A 271 3.54 -3.81 -14.18
C VAL A 271 2.84 -4.23 -12.88
N ILE A 272 2.03 -3.36 -12.27
CA ILE A 272 1.35 -3.66 -11.00
C ILE A 272 -0.16 -3.77 -11.25
N PRO A 273 -0.77 -4.95 -11.04
CA PRO A 273 -2.20 -5.13 -11.22
C PRO A 273 -3.02 -4.16 -10.36
N TYR A 274 -4.05 -3.58 -10.94
CA TYR A 274 -4.99 -2.67 -10.25
C TYR A 274 -4.33 -1.49 -9.55
N TYR A 275 -3.17 -1.00 -10.02
CA TYR A 275 -2.40 0.05 -9.33
C TYR A 275 -3.22 1.31 -9.08
N ARG A 276 -4.08 1.72 -10.02
CA ARG A 276 -4.97 2.90 -9.87
C ARG A 276 -6.06 2.73 -8.83
N PHE A 277 -6.32 1.51 -8.33
CA PHE A 277 -7.32 1.31 -7.28
C PHE A 277 -6.95 2.01 -5.97
N ARG A 278 -5.69 2.35 -5.77
CA ARG A 278 -5.23 3.17 -4.65
C ARG A 278 -5.87 4.58 -4.60
N HIS A 279 -6.40 5.05 -5.72
CA HIS A 279 -7.10 6.32 -5.84
C HIS A 279 -8.61 6.22 -5.54
N ALA A 280 -9.11 5.09 -5.09
CA ALA A 280 -10.51 4.94 -4.63
C ALA A 280 -10.77 5.77 -3.36
N VAL A 281 -9.74 6.08 -2.58
CA VAL A 281 -9.79 6.91 -1.37
C VAL A 281 -8.93 8.16 -1.51
N LYS A 282 -9.14 9.14 -0.62
CA LYS A 282 -8.26 10.33 -0.59
C LYS A 282 -6.83 9.93 -0.24
N PRO A 283 -5.83 10.52 -0.91
CA PRO A 283 -4.44 10.34 -0.54
C PRO A 283 -4.16 10.90 0.86
N GLY A 284 -3.16 10.33 1.54
CA GLY A 284 -2.79 10.71 2.90
C GLY A 284 -1.45 11.43 3.01
N ILE A 285 -1.31 12.27 4.05
CA ILE A 285 0.00 12.80 4.49
C ILE A 285 0.84 11.62 4.99
N THR A 286 0.22 10.73 5.76
CA THR A 286 0.78 9.44 6.16
C THR A 286 -0.10 8.29 5.69
N GLY A 287 0.39 7.07 5.75
CA GLY A 287 -0.36 5.89 5.34
C GLY A 287 0.26 4.59 5.84
N LEU A 288 -0.49 3.50 5.74
CA LEU A 288 -0.04 2.19 6.20
C LEU A 288 1.28 1.77 5.54
N ALA A 289 1.41 1.97 4.22
CA ALA A 289 2.64 1.70 3.49
C ALA A 289 3.83 2.49 4.07
N GLN A 290 3.64 3.79 4.37
CA GLN A 290 4.70 4.68 4.87
C GLN A 290 5.23 4.30 6.25
N VAL A 291 4.38 3.69 7.11
CA VAL A 291 4.76 3.27 8.47
C VAL A 291 5.13 1.80 8.59
N SER A 292 4.90 0.99 7.55
CA SER A 292 5.14 -0.46 7.55
C SER A 292 6.27 -0.88 6.62
N TYR A 293 6.60 -0.09 5.60
CA TYR A 293 7.63 -0.39 4.61
C TYR A 293 8.70 0.73 4.58
N PRO A 294 10.00 0.37 4.52
CA PRO A 294 11.07 1.36 4.44
C PRO A 294 11.01 2.18 3.15
N TYR A 295 11.67 3.33 3.15
CA TYR A 295 11.73 4.19 1.97
C TYR A 295 12.55 3.51 0.86
N GLY A 296 11.94 3.40 -0.31
CA GLY A 296 12.56 2.90 -1.52
C GLY A 296 11.92 3.55 -2.76
N ALA A 297 12.62 3.48 -3.90
CA ALA A 297 12.24 4.14 -5.15
C ALA A 297 12.39 3.20 -6.36
N SER A 298 12.22 1.90 -6.15
CA SER A 298 12.19 0.86 -7.20
C SER A 298 10.75 0.45 -7.51
N ILE A 299 10.56 -0.27 -8.61
CA ILE A 299 9.28 -0.92 -8.96
C ILE A 299 8.88 -1.91 -7.86
N GLU A 300 9.84 -2.68 -7.32
CA GLU A 300 9.61 -3.60 -6.21
C GLU A 300 9.07 -2.87 -4.96
N ASP A 301 9.70 -1.74 -4.60
CA ASP A 301 9.19 -0.90 -3.50
C ASP A 301 7.76 -0.42 -3.76
N ALA A 302 7.42 -0.12 -5.02
CA ALA A 302 6.07 0.29 -5.40
C ALA A 302 5.07 -0.86 -5.25
N VAL A 303 5.44 -2.10 -5.61
CA VAL A 303 4.65 -3.32 -5.38
C VAL A 303 4.36 -3.49 -3.89
N TRP A 304 5.41 -3.44 -3.05
CA TRP A 304 5.26 -3.58 -1.60
C TRP A 304 4.37 -2.50 -1.00
N LYS A 305 4.55 -1.25 -1.39
CA LYS A 305 3.69 -0.14 -0.94
C LYS A 305 2.23 -0.37 -1.36
N HIS A 306 2.03 -0.85 -2.59
CA HIS A 306 0.69 -1.14 -3.11
C HIS A 306 0.01 -2.28 -2.34
N LYS A 307 0.74 -3.32 -1.90
CA LYS A 307 0.22 -4.37 -1.01
C LYS A 307 -0.39 -3.78 0.27
N TYR A 308 0.27 -2.80 0.89
CA TYR A 308 -0.24 -2.11 2.09
C TYR A 308 -1.36 -1.12 1.76
N ASP A 309 -1.31 -0.45 0.61
CA ASP A 309 -2.33 0.51 0.20
C ASP A 309 -3.68 -0.20 -0.06
N ILE A 310 -3.68 -1.33 -0.78
CA ILE A 310 -4.89 -2.13 -1.02
C ILE A 310 -5.44 -2.68 0.31
N PHE A 311 -4.58 -3.21 1.17
CA PHE A 311 -4.99 -3.66 2.50
C PHE A 311 -5.65 -2.53 3.30
N TYR A 312 -5.06 -1.34 3.32
CA TYR A 312 -5.61 -0.19 4.00
C TYR A 312 -7.00 0.18 3.47
N ILE A 313 -7.16 0.27 2.15
CA ILE A 313 -8.44 0.62 1.51
C ILE A 313 -9.53 -0.38 1.88
N LYS A 314 -9.21 -1.67 1.89
CA LYS A 314 -10.13 -2.74 2.25
C LYS A 314 -10.53 -2.70 3.71
N HIS A 315 -9.56 -2.52 4.61
CA HIS A 315 -9.75 -2.60 6.07
C HIS A 315 -9.84 -1.23 6.75
N GLN A 316 -10.01 -0.16 5.98
CA GLN A 316 -10.08 1.21 6.48
C GLN A 316 -11.09 1.32 7.62
N SER A 317 -10.62 1.81 8.77
CA SER A 317 -11.42 2.06 9.96
C SER A 317 -10.75 3.14 10.81
N LEU A 318 -11.54 3.79 11.69
CA LEU A 318 -10.99 4.79 12.61
C LEU A 318 -9.87 4.23 13.50
N LEU A 319 -10.03 3.00 13.96
CA LEU A 319 -9.00 2.33 14.78
C LEU A 319 -7.70 2.12 14.00
N LEU A 320 -7.81 1.75 12.71
CA LEU A 320 -6.63 1.60 11.86
C LEU A 320 -5.97 2.95 11.60
N ASP A 321 -6.74 4.00 11.36
CA ASP A 321 -6.22 5.36 11.19
C ASP A 321 -5.47 5.84 12.43
N ILE A 322 -6.05 5.68 13.62
CA ILE A 322 -5.40 6.02 14.90
C ILE A 322 -4.10 5.22 15.07
N LYS A 323 -4.10 3.92 14.78
CA LYS A 323 -2.86 3.09 14.84
C LYS A 323 -1.78 3.61 13.90
N ILE A 324 -2.15 4.01 12.68
CA ILE A 324 -1.21 4.57 11.71
C ILE A 324 -0.67 5.91 12.20
N LEU A 325 -1.52 6.81 12.71
CA LEU A 325 -1.09 8.10 13.27
C LEU A 325 -0.10 7.91 14.43
N LEU A 326 -0.38 7.01 15.37
CA LEU A 326 0.53 6.69 16.47
C LEU A 326 1.87 6.13 15.98
N ARG A 327 1.85 5.23 15.00
CA ARG A 327 3.08 4.73 14.36
C ARG A 327 3.85 5.84 13.65
N THR A 328 3.15 6.77 12.99
CA THR A 328 3.77 7.92 12.31
C THR A 328 4.53 8.80 13.30
N VAL A 329 3.91 9.14 14.44
CA VAL A 329 4.57 9.90 15.51
C VAL A 329 5.85 9.19 15.96
N LYS A 330 5.77 7.87 16.21
CA LYS A 330 6.94 7.06 16.57
C LYS A 330 8.02 7.12 15.50
N THR A 331 7.65 6.94 14.23
CA THR A 331 8.59 6.95 13.10
C THR A 331 9.29 8.29 12.93
N VAL A 332 8.56 9.40 13.12
CA VAL A 332 9.11 10.76 13.05
C VAL A 332 10.04 11.05 14.23
N LEU A 333 9.63 10.75 15.46
CA LEU A 333 10.42 11.01 16.67
C LEU A 333 11.73 10.21 16.73
N PHE A 334 11.70 8.95 16.27
CA PHE A 334 12.89 8.08 16.30
C PHE A 334 13.67 8.02 14.99
N GLY A 335 13.33 8.88 14.02
CA GLY A 335 14.06 8.98 12.75
C GLY A 335 14.04 7.70 11.89
N MET A 336 13.08 6.79 12.12
CA MET A 336 12.97 5.51 11.41
C MET A 336 12.34 5.62 10.01
N GLY A 337 12.10 6.82 9.53
CA GLY A 337 11.38 7.09 8.28
C GLY A 337 12.25 7.16 7.02
N ARG A 338 13.49 6.62 7.07
CA ARG A 338 14.41 6.55 5.91
C ARG A 338 15.21 5.27 5.93
#